data_978b8c22aeff4d3901a539b4a2a8c00e
#
_entry.id   978b8c22aeff4d3901a539b4a2a8c00e
#
_cell.length_a   1.000
_cell.length_b   1.000
_cell.length_c   1.000
_cell.angle_alpha   90.00
_cell.angle_beta   90.00
_cell.angle_gamma   90.00
#
_symmetry.space_group_name_H-M   'P 1'
#
loop_
_entity.id
_entity.type
_entity.pdbx_description
1 polymer ?
#
loop_
_entity_poly.entity_id
_entity_poly.type
_entity_poly.pdbx_seq_one_letter_code
_entity_poly.pdbx_strand_id
1 'polypeptide(L)'
;MLILWSYPTWKLFHITTANITEELFDETFKCECIDLFTKICNRIPCGMCSFHASEYMRNINKDEIKTARDFELFFHKFHNEVNTQAKKELFAEEKLDMYKNQSVRKIIIEFKDVLGMYYRNEELLNEFNAWHKKNNDKFIHYKKPKKERKELKDKKEKERKERKERKDRKERKERKEIKDKK
;
A
#
# COMPACT_ATOMS: atom_id res chain seq x y z
N MET A 1 -12.35 15.35 -7.98
CA MET A 1 -12.46 13.89 -8.12
C MET A 1 -11.32 13.23 -7.36
N LEU A 2 -11.60 12.48 -6.31
CA LEU A 2 -10.57 11.75 -5.56
C LEU A 2 -9.94 10.70 -6.47
N ILE A 3 -8.64 10.80 -6.70
CA ILE A 3 -7.88 9.82 -7.49
C ILE A 3 -7.64 8.61 -6.58
N LEU A 4 -8.58 7.67 -6.58
CA LEU A 4 -8.63 6.55 -5.62
C LEU A 4 -7.44 5.57 -5.73
N TRP A 5 -6.68 5.57 -6.83
CA TRP A 5 -5.51 4.70 -7.04
C TRP A 5 -4.20 5.31 -6.57
N SER A 6 -4.05 6.65 -6.56
CA SER A 6 -2.73 7.29 -6.33
C SER A 6 -2.24 7.15 -4.89
N TYR A 7 -3.10 7.39 -3.90
CA TYR A 7 -2.72 7.26 -2.50
C TYR A 7 -2.28 5.83 -2.13
N PRO A 8 -3.02 4.76 -2.47
CA PRO A 8 -2.56 3.39 -2.23
C PRO A 8 -1.26 3.04 -2.96
N THR A 9 -1.02 3.58 -4.15
CA THR A 9 0.22 3.35 -4.90
C THR A 9 1.42 3.97 -4.18
N TRP A 10 1.32 5.25 -3.77
CA TRP A 10 2.37 5.89 -2.97
C TRP A 10 2.59 5.20 -1.64
N LYS A 11 1.51 4.81 -0.97
CA LYS A 11 1.58 4.07 0.28
C LYS A 11 2.29 2.73 0.11
N LEU A 12 2.05 2.00 -0.99
CA LEU A 12 2.77 0.77 -1.31
C LEU A 12 4.28 1.05 -1.45
N PHE A 13 4.68 2.03 -2.27
CA PHE A 13 6.08 2.34 -2.50
C PHE A 13 6.79 2.71 -1.20
N HIS A 14 6.24 3.66 -0.45
CA HIS A 14 6.87 4.13 0.80
C HIS A 14 6.91 3.07 1.90
N ILE A 15 5.81 2.32 2.13
CA ILE A 15 5.84 1.26 3.16
C ILE A 15 6.80 0.14 2.77
N THR A 16 6.85 -0.23 1.49
CA THR A 16 7.75 -1.28 1.04
C THR A 16 9.20 -0.85 1.26
N THR A 17 9.60 0.33 0.80
CA THR A 17 11.00 0.80 0.90
C THR A 17 11.43 1.13 2.33
N ALA A 18 10.54 1.69 3.16
CA ALA A 18 10.83 2.04 4.55
C ALA A 18 10.95 0.83 5.50
N ASN A 19 10.60 -0.38 5.07
CA ASN A 19 10.60 -1.58 5.91
C ASN A 19 11.46 -2.72 5.34
N ILE A 20 12.41 -2.42 4.47
CA ILE A 20 13.42 -3.37 4.00
C ILE A 20 14.45 -3.58 5.11
N THR A 21 14.83 -4.83 5.34
CA THR A 21 15.94 -5.17 6.23
C THR A 21 17.24 -4.86 5.52
N GLU A 22 18.06 -3.96 6.08
CA GLU A 22 19.30 -3.46 5.43
C GLU A 22 20.25 -4.59 5.04
N GLU A 23 20.44 -5.57 5.92
CA GLU A 23 21.34 -6.70 5.70
C GLU A 23 20.87 -7.64 4.58
N LEU A 24 19.61 -7.54 4.18
CA LEU A 24 19.02 -8.35 3.12
C LEU A 24 18.74 -7.54 1.83
N PHE A 25 19.13 -6.27 1.82
CA PHE A 25 19.05 -5.41 0.64
C PHE A 25 20.24 -5.70 -0.28
N ASP A 26 20.00 -6.52 -1.29
CA ASP A 26 20.99 -6.90 -2.29
C ASP A 26 20.60 -6.39 -3.70
N GLU A 27 21.54 -6.47 -4.65
CA GLU A 27 21.36 -6.00 -6.02
C GLU A 27 20.19 -6.69 -6.73
N THR A 28 20.03 -8.00 -6.52
CA THR A 28 18.94 -8.78 -7.13
C THR A 28 17.59 -8.30 -6.64
N PHE A 29 17.44 -8.14 -5.33
CA PHE A 29 16.19 -7.65 -4.73
C PHE A 29 15.87 -6.22 -5.17
N LYS A 30 16.88 -5.33 -5.18
CA LYS A 30 16.75 -3.96 -5.71
C LYS A 30 16.21 -3.94 -7.12
N CYS A 31 16.83 -4.70 -8.02
CA CYS A 31 16.41 -4.78 -9.42
C CYS A 31 14.98 -5.31 -9.55
N GLU A 32 14.63 -6.37 -8.84
CA GLU A 32 13.27 -6.92 -8.87
C GLU A 32 12.20 -5.93 -8.36
N CYS A 33 12.51 -5.16 -7.31
CA CYS A 33 11.63 -4.10 -6.82
C CYS A 33 11.44 -3.01 -7.87
N ILE A 34 12.53 -2.52 -8.47
CA ILE A 34 12.49 -1.48 -9.49
C ILE A 34 11.67 -1.96 -10.69
N ASP A 35 11.89 -3.17 -11.17
CA ASP A 35 11.17 -3.73 -12.31
C ASP A 35 9.67 -3.85 -12.02
N LEU A 36 9.30 -4.36 -10.85
CA LEU A 36 7.91 -4.47 -10.44
C LEU A 36 7.23 -3.10 -10.32
N PHE A 37 7.89 -2.14 -9.67
CA PHE A 37 7.34 -0.80 -9.48
C PHE A 37 7.27 -0.04 -10.82
N THR A 38 8.21 -0.26 -11.72
CA THR A 38 8.15 0.24 -13.10
C THR A 38 6.92 -0.32 -13.83
N LYS A 39 6.64 -1.61 -13.71
CA LYS A 39 5.43 -2.23 -14.30
C LYS A 39 4.15 -1.62 -13.74
N ILE A 40 4.12 -1.30 -12.44
CA ILE A 40 3.00 -0.58 -11.82
C ILE A 40 2.88 0.83 -12.42
N CYS A 41 3.98 1.58 -12.51
CA CYS A 41 4.01 2.92 -13.09
C CYS A 41 3.52 2.95 -14.54
N ASN A 42 3.93 1.98 -15.35
CA ASN A 42 3.53 1.85 -16.76
C ASN A 42 2.03 1.56 -16.95
N ARG A 43 1.32 1.16 -15.88
CA ARG A 43 -0.10 0.76 -15.93
C ARG A 43 -1.00 1.64 -15.05
N ILE A 44 -0.49 2.78 -14.58
CA ILE A 44 -1.30 3.76 -13.82
C ILE A 44 -2.52 4.16 -14.67
N PRO A 45 -3.77 4.12 -14.11
CA PRO A 45 -4.99 4.43 -14.86
C PRO A 45 -5.18 5.94 -15.11
N CYS A 46 -4.14 6.57 -15.61
CA CYS A 46 -4.04 7.96 -16.01
C CYS A 46 -2.88 8.06 -17.00
N GLY A 47 -3.14 8.24 -18.28
CA GLY A 47 -2.12 8.21 -19.32
C GLY A 47 -0.97 9.18 -19.10
N MET A 48 -1.24 10.44 -18.73
CA MET A 48 -0.21 11.43 -18.42
C MET A 48 0.60 11.03 -17.18
N CYS A 49 -0.06 10.53 -16.13
CA CYS A 49 0.62 10.11 -14.91
C CYS A 49 1.51 8.88 -15.18
N SER A 50 1.01 7.93 -15.97
CA SER A 50 1.77 6.75 -16.40
C SER A 50 2.99 7.14 -17.22
N PHE A 51 2.84 8.06 -18.19
CA PHE A 51 3.94 8.56 -19.01
C PHE A 51 5.04 9.17 -18.13
N HIS A 52 4.70 10.14 -17.27
CA HIS A 52 5.69 10.80 -16.40
C HIS A 52 6.35 9.82 -15.42
N ALA A 53 5.56 8.93 -14.81
CA ALA A 53 6.09 7.93 -13.89
C ALA A 53 7.03 6.94 -14.60
N SER A 54 6.69 6.52 -15.82
CA SER A 54 7.52 5.64 -16.63
C SER A 54 8.82 6.29 -17.05
N GLU A 55 8.80 7.57 -17.45
CA GLU A 55 9.99 8.35 -17.76
C GLU A 55 10.92 8.47 -16.57
N TYR A 56 10.38 8.78 -15.38
CA TYR A 56 11.16 8.86 -14.15
C TYR A 56 11.84 7.52 -13.83
N MET A 57 11.08 6.42 -13.87
CA MET A 57 11.60 5.08 -13.57
C MET A 57 12.60 4.58 -14.63
N ARG A 58 12.50 5.02 -15.88
CA ARG A 58 13.45 4.66 -16.95
C ARG A 58 14.81 5.33 -16.77
N ASN A 59 14.81 6.53 -16.21
CA ASN A 59 16.01 7.33 -16.01
C ASN A 59 16.69 7.08 -14.65
N ILE A 60 16.26 6.03 -13.91
CA ILE A 60 16.88 5.69 -12.63
C ILE A 60 18.35 5.30 -12.77
N ASN A 61 19.21 5.97 -12.01
CA ASN A 61 20.59 5.52 -11.84
C ASN A 61 20.65 4.51 -10.70
N LYS A 62 20.62 3.21 -11.05
CA LYS A 62 20.62 2.11 -10.09
C LYS A 62 21.90 2.07 -9.24
N ASP A 63 23.02 2.59 -9.74
CA ASP A 63 24.32 2.59 -9.07
C ASP A 63 24.38 3.58 -7.89
N GLU A 64 23.49 4.57 -7.87
CA GLU A 64 23.34 5.49 -6.74
C GLU A 64 22.54 4.90 -5.58
N ILE A 65 21.85 3.79 -5.78
CA ILE A 65 21.03 3.12 -4.76
C ILE A 65 21.84 1.97 -4.20
N LYS A 66 22.56 2.20 -3.11
CA LYS A 66 23.46 1.23 -2.47
C LYS A 66 22.89 0.61 -1.21
N THR A 67 22.00 1.32 -0.54
CA THR A 67 21.40 0.95 0.75
C THR A 67 19.88 0.94 0.68
N ALA A 68 19.21 0.28 1.62
CA ALA A 68 17.76 0.35 1.75
C ALA A 68 17.30 1.81 1.99
N ARG A 69 18.11 2.61 2.68
CA ARG A 69 17.83 4.04 2.88
C ARG A 69 17.93 4.83 1.57
N ASP A 70 18.90 4.59 0.72
CA ASP A 70 18.98 5.24 -0.61
C ASP A 70 17.74 4.92 -1.43
N PHE A 71 17.24 3.68 -1.33
CA PHE A 71 16.06 3.25 -2.04
C PHE A 71 14.79 3.94 -1.52
N GLU A 72 14.65 4.12 -0.21
CA GLU A 72 13.57 4.92 0.40
C GLU A 72 13.63 6.37 -0.08
N LEU A 73 14.81 6.99 -0.08
CA LEU A 73 15.02 8.37 -0.54
C LEU A 73 14.77 8.54 -2.04
N PHE A 74 15.08 7.54 -2.85
CA PHE A 74 14.75 7.56 -4.28
C PHE A 74 13.23 7.70 -4.48
N PHE A 75 12.41 6.90 -3.79
CA PHE A 75 10.95 7.00 -3.90
C PHE A 75 10.38 8.27 -3.28
N HIS A 76 11.05 8.85 -2.28
CA HIS A 76 10.71 10.18 -1.77
C HIS A 76 10.93 11.27 -2.83
N LYS A 77 12.09 11.26 -3.50
CA LYS A 77 12.40 12.18 -4.62
C LYS A 77 11.40 12.02 -5.76
N PHE A 78 11.10 10.77 -6.14
CA PHE A 78 10.10 10.47 -7.16
C PHE A 78 8.72 11.05 -6.80
N HIS A 79 8.27 10.88 -5.56
CA HIS A 79 7.01 11.45 -5.08
C HIS A 79 7.00 12.98 -5.20
N ASN A 80 8.11 13.63 -4.83
CA ASN A 80 8.23 15.08 -4.90
C ASN A 80 8.32 15.60 -6.33
N GLU A 81 8.93 14.88 -7.24
CA GLU A 81 8.90 15.21 -8.67
C GLU A 81 7.47 15.24 -9.21
N VAL A 82 6.68 14.20 -8.89
CA VAL A 82 5.27 14.16 -9.26
C VAL A 82 4.45 15.27 -8.60
N ASN A 83 4.74 15.60 -7.32
CA ASN A 83 4.08 16.71 -6.64
C ASN A 83 4.41 18.05 -7.28
N THR A 84 5.66 18.28 -7.68
CA THR A 84 6.10 19.50 -8.38
C THR A 84 5.35 19.65 -9.70
N GLN A 85 5.31 18.60 -10.52
CA GLN A 85 4.57 18.62 -11.79
C GLN A 85 3.07 18.84 -11.59
N ALA A 86 2.51 18.31 -10.51
CA ALA A 86 1.10 18.49 -10.15
C ALA A 86 0.80 19.81 -9.40
N LYS A 87 1.82 20.66 -9.18
CA LYS A 87 1.74 21.93 -8.42
C LYS A 87 1.17 21.72 -6.99
N LYS A 88 1.59 20.63 -6.34
CA LYS A 88 1.23 20.29 -4.95
C LYS A 88 2.38 20.62 -4.01
N GLU A 89 2.08 20.68 -2.72
CA GLU A 89 3.09 20.78 -1.68
C GLU A 89 4.05 19.58 -1.72
N LEU A 90 5.32 19.84 -1.47
CA LEU A 90 6.31 18.80 -1.36
C LEU A 90 6.06 17.96 -0.10
N PHE A 91 6.25 16.68 -0.24
CA PHE A 91 6.21 15.73 0.86
C PHE A 91 7.53 15.82 1.63
N ALA A 92 7.49 16.31 2.86
CA ALA A 92 8.68 16.50 3.69
C ALA A 92 9.32 15.14 4.05
N GLU A 93 10.66 15.09 4.08
CA GLU A 93 11.40 13.84 4.31
C GLU A 93 11.10 13.25 5.70
N GLU A 94 10.90 14.09 6.72
CA GLU A 94 10.58 13.66 8.08
C GLU A 94 9.26 12.88 8.14
N LYS A 95 8.37 13.10 7.19
CA LYS A 95 7.12 12.33 7.08
C LYS A 95 7.32 10.89 6.63
N LEU A 96 8.51 10.51 6.14
CA LEU A 96 8.82 9.11 5.83
C LEU A 96 8.75 8.22 7.07
N ASP A 97 9.02 8.75 8.26
CA ASP A 97 8.95 8.00 9.51
C ASP A 97 7.56 7.41 9.77
N MET A 98 6.51 8.01 9.23
CA MET A 98 5.15 7.47 9.35
C MET A 98 4.97 6.10 8.67
N TYR A 99 5.82 5.75 7.70
CA TYR A 99 5.78 4.48 6.98
C TYR A 99 6.61 3.38 7.63
N LYS A 100 7.54 3.74 8.52
CA LYS A 100 8.34 2.78 9.29
C LYS A 100 7.45 1.95 10.21
N ASN A 101 7.88 0.73 10.50
CA ASN A 101 7.16 -0.21 11.36
C ASN A 101 5.72 -0.54 10.88
N GLN A 102 5.41 -0.30 9.62
CA GLN A 102 4.16 -0.73 9.02
C GLN A 102 4.31 -2.13 8.38
N SER A 103 3.23 -2.87 8.34
CA SER A 103 3.24 -4.21 7.76
C SER A 103 3.23 -4.14 6.23
N VAL A 104 4.36 -4.50 5.61
CA VAL A 104 4.46 -4.64 4.15
C VAL A 104 3.44 -5.65 3.63
N ARG A 105 3.23 -6.78 4.32
CA ARG A 105 2.19 -7.75 3.97
C ARG A 105 0.79 -7.12 3.92
N LYS A 106 0.48 -6.24 4.87
CA LYS A 106 -0.85 -5.60 4.91
C LYS A 106 -1.05 -4.68 3.72
N ILE A 107 -0.09 -3.81 3.42
CA ILE A 107 -0.20 -2.90 2.28
C ILE A 107 -0.26 -3.65 0.94
N ILE A 108 0.45 -4.76 0.81
CA ILE A 108 0.38 -5.61 -0.37
C ILE A 108 -1.03 -6.19 -0.56
N ILE A 109 -1.67 -6.66 0.52
CA ILE A 109 -3.05 -7.17 0.45
C ILE A 109 -4.01 -6.05 0.05
N GLU A 110 -3.90 -4.86 0.67
CA GLU A 110 -4.70 -3.70 0.32
C GLU A 110 -4.50 -3.27 -1.15
N PHE A 111 -3.26 -3.31 -1.64
CA PHE A 111 -2.94 -2.90 -3.01
C PHE A 111 -3.42 -3.91 -4.07
N LYS A 112 -3.60 -5.18 -3.74
CA LYS A 112 -4.20 -6.17 -4.65
C LYS A 112 -5.63 -5.78 -5.05
N ASP A 113 -6.41 -5.26 -4.12
CA ASP A 113 -7.75 -4.78 -4.41
C ASP A 113 -7.69 -3.59 -5.37
N VAL A 114 -6.70 -2.70 -5.20
CA VAL A 114 -6.44 -1.57 -6.11
C VAL A 114 -6.01 -2.06 -7.49
N LEU A 115 -5.12 -3.05 -7.58
CA LEU A 115 -4.70 -3.67 -8.84
C LEU A 115 -5.90 -4.25 -9.59
N GLY A 116 -6.75 -5.04 -8.93
CA GLY A 116 -7.94 -5.64 -9.54
C GLY A 116 -8.95 -4.58 -9.99
N MET A 117 -9.18 -3.55 -9.18
CA MET A 117 -10.22 -2.55 -9.41
C MET A 117 -9.84 -1.49 -10.46
N TYR A 118 -8.62 -0.97 -10.41
CA TYR A 118 -8.21 0.18 -11.21
C TYR A 118 -7.24 -0.16 -12.33
N TYR A 119 -6.32 -1.09 -12.10
CA TYR A 119 -5.33 -1.50 -13.10
C TYR A 119 -5.85 -2.59 -14.03
N ARG A 120 -6.79 -3.43 -13.56
CA ARG A 120 -7.45 -4.51 -14.31
C ARG A 120 -6.46 -5.38 -15.09
N ASN A 121 -5.32 -5.68 -14.47
CA ASN A 121 -4.24 -6.45 -15.07
C ASN A 121 -3.93 -7.69 -14.22
N GLU A 122 -4.44 -8.84 -14.64
CA GLU A 122 -4.28 -10.11 -13.93
C GLU A 122 -2.83 -10.59 -13.96
N GLU A 123 -2.11 -10.37 -15.06
CA GLU A 123 -0.70 -10.73 -15.19
C GLU A 123 0.15 -9.98 -14.14
N LEU A 124 -0.02 -8.65 -14.06
CA LEU A 124 0.67 -7.83 -13.06
C LEU A 124 0.32 -8.27 -11.63
N LEU A 125 -0.93 -8.65 -11.37
CA LEU A 125 -1.36 -9.17 -10.07
C LEU A 125 -0.65 -10.49 -9.73
N ASN A 126 -0.51 -11.38 -10.70
CA ASN A 126 0.18 -12.66 -10.54
C ASN A 126 1.69 -12.47 -10.32
N GLU A 127 2.34 -11.59 -11.08
CA GLU A 127 3.74 -11.22 -10.87
C GLU A 127 3.97 -10.62 -9.48
N PHE A 128 3.09 -9.72 -9.05
CA PHE A 128 3.16 -9.10 -7.74
C PHE A 128 3.02 -10.11 -6.59
N ASN A 129 2.12 -11.09 -6.76
CA ASN A 129 1.95 -12.19 -5.81
C ASN A 129 3.21 -13.08 -5.72
N ALA A 130 3.78 -13.42 -6.87
CA ALA A 130 4.99 -14.25 -6.94
C ALA A 130 6.19 -13.52 -6.31
N TRP A 131 6.38 -12.25 -6.64
CA TRP A 131 7.41 -11.41 -6.07
C TRP A 131 7.29 -11.30 -4.53
N HIS A 132 6.09 -11.01 -4.02
CA HIS A 132 5.86 -10.92 -2.57
C HIS A 132 6.15 -12.24 -1.85
N LYS A 133 5.72 -13.36 -2.42
CA LYS A 133 5.98 -14.69 -1.85
C LYS A 133 7.47 -14.99 -1.78
N LYS A 134 8.21 -14.63 -2.84
CA LYS A 134 9.66 -14.83 -2.93
C LYS A 134 10.44 -13.98 -1.92
N ASN A 135 10.04 -12.72 -1.75
CA ASN A 135 10.82 -11.71 -1.03
C ASN A 135 10.26 -11.36 0.36
N ASN A 136 9.34 -12.18 0.91
CA ASN A 136 8.67 -11.85 2.18
C ASN A 136 9.64 -11.76 3.37
N ASP A 137 10.74 -12.49 3.35
CA ASP A 137 11.79 -12.48 4.38
C ASP A 137 12.69 -11.23 4.34
N LYS A 138 12.70 -10.51 3.22
CA LYS A 138 13.47 -9.26 3.04
C LYS A 138 12.93 -8.08 3.86
N PHE A 139 11.73 -8.22 4.42
CA PHE A 139 11.06 -7.12 5.13
C PHE A 139 11.08 -7.27 6.64
N ILE A 140 11.14 -6.14 7.32
CA ILE A 140 10.99 -6.09 8.77
C ILE A 140 9.59 -6.56 9.17
N HIS A 141 9.51 -7.67 9.89
CA HIS A 141 8.26 -8.21 10.41
C HIS A 141 7.87 -7.50 11.71
N TYR A 142 7.23 -6.34 11.57
CA TYR A 142 6.72 -5.64 12.74
C TYR A 142 5.63 -6.46 13.45
N LYS A 143 5.93 -6.88 14.67
CA LYS A 143 4.95 -7.50 15.58
C LYS A 143 4.43 -6.44 16.54
N LYS A 144 3.17 -6.03 16.39
CA LYS A 144 2.55 -5.10 17.34
C LYS A 144 2.77 -5.56 18.78
N PRO A 145 3.10 -4.65 19.71
CA PRO A 145 3.20 -4.97 21.13
C PRO A 145 1.97 -5.72 21.63
N LYS A 146 2.16 -6.62 22.60
CA LYS A 146 1.04 -7.44 23.17
C LYS A 146 -0.14 -6.57 23.63
N LYS A 147 0.13 -5.39 24.22
CA LYS A 147 -0.87 -4.42 24.67
C LYS A 147 -1.73 -3.92 23.51
N GLU A 148 -1.11 -3.44 22.42
CA GLU A 148 -1.84 -2.98 21.24
C GLU A 148 -2.66 -4.09 20.55
N ARG A 149 -2.14 -5.33 20.59
CA ARG A 149 -2.88 -6.49 20.06
C ARG A 149 -4.14 -6.76 20.86
N LYS A 150 -4.07 -6.62 22.18
CA LYS A 150 -5.21 -6.81 23.08
C LYS A 150 -6.24 -5.71 22.83
N GLU A 151 -5.84 -4.45 22.88
CA GLU A 151 -6.73 -3.30 22.62
C GLU A 151 -7.44 -3.40 21.28
N LEU A 152 -6.71 -3.82 20.22
CA LEU A 152 -7.29 -4.01 18.90
C LEU A 152 -8.29 -5.18 18.86
N LYS A 153 -8.03 -6.26 19.59
CA LYS A 153 -8.97 -7.39 19.72
C LYS A 153 -10.25 -6.94 20.43
N ASP A 154 -10.10 -6.26 21.56
CA ASP A 154 -11.21 -5.78 22.38
C ASP A 154 -12.09 -4.80 21.59
N LYS A 155 -11.46 -3.89 20.81
CA LYS A 155 -12.17 -2.96 19.93
C LYS A 155 -12.96 -3.69 18.84
N LYS A 156 -12.35 -4.68 18.15
CA LYS A 156 -13.01 -5.47 17.12
C LYS A 156 -14.18 -6.30 17.68
N GLU A 157 -14.01 -6.83 18.88
CA GLU A 157 -15.07 -7.60 19.53
C GLU A 157 -16.26 -6.69 19.90
N LYS A 158 -15.99 -5.48 20.40
CA LYS A 158 -17.02 -4.47 20.67
C LYS A 158 -17.78 -4.09 19.40
N GLU A 159 -17.07 -3.76 18.33
CA GLU A 159 -17.68 -3.43 17.03
C GLU A 159 -18.54 -4.59 16.48
N ARG A 160 -18.07 -5.84 16.66
CA ARG A 160 -18.84 -7.03 16.26
C ARG A 160 -20.13 -7.19 17.07
N LYS A 161 -20.09 -6.95 18.39
CA LYS A 161 -21.27 -6.98 19.26
C LYS A 161 -22.28 -5.90 18.87
N GLU A 162 -21.82 -4.67 18.69
CA GLU A 162 -22.67 -3.55 18.25
C GLU A 162 -23.33 -3.81 16.89
N ARG A 163 -22.57 -4.38 15.94
CA ARG A 163 -23.10 -4.74 14.61
C ARG A 163 -24.18 -5.81 14.69
N LYS A 164 -23.99 -6.81 15.59
CA LYS A 164 -24.99 -7.86 15.82
C LYS A 164 -26.27 -7.28 16.43
N GLU A 165 -26.14 -6.45 17.48
CA GLU A 165 -27.29 -5.80 18.11
C GLU A 165 -28.09 -4.92 17.15
N ARG A 166 -27.40 -4.16 16.27
CA ARG A 166 -28.05 -3.36 15.24
C ARG A 166 -28.86 -4.24 14.27
N LYS A 167 -28.30 -5.40 13.88
CA LYS A 167 -28.98 -6.35 13.01
C LYS A 167 -30.23 -6.93 13.69
N ASP A 168 -30.09 -7.37 14.93
CA ASP A 168 -31.20 -7.93 15.72
C ASP A 168 -32.33 -6.89 15.93
N ARG A 169 -31.97 -5.62 16.20
CA ARG A 169 -32.97 -4.53 16.30
C ARG A 169 -33.70 -4.28 15.00
N LYS A 170 -33.01 -4.36 13.87
CA LYS A 170 -33.62 -4.19 12.54
C LYS A 170 -34.61 -5.31 12.25
N GLU A 171 -34.20 -6.57 12.47
CA GLU A 171 -35.07 -7.73 12.29
C GLU A 171 -36.31 -7.70 13.21
N ARG A 172 -36.17 -7.25 14.47
CA ARG A 172 -37.31 -7.08 15.37
C ARG A 172 -38.30 -6.01 14.91
N LYS A 173 -37.79 -4.89 14.36
CA LYS A 173 -38.66 -3.85 13.79
C LYS A 173 -39.43 -4.36 12.58
N GLU A 174 -38.76 -5.04 11.65
CA GLU A 174 -39.41 -5.60 10.44
C GLU A 174 -40.48 -6.65 10.82
N ARG A 175 -40.19 -7.50 11.81
CA ARG A 175 -41.21 -8.47 12.31
C ARG A 175 -42.42 -7.80 12.97
N LYS A 176 -42.24 -6.66 13.64
CA LYS A 176 -43.34 -5.89 14.21
C LYS A 176 -44.23 -5.29 13.12
N GLU A 177 -43.61 -4.62 12.14
CA GLU A 177 -44.33 -4.01 11.01
C GLU A 177 -45.14 -5.02 10.20
N ILE A 178 -44.65 -6.26 10.08
CA ILE A 178 -45.39 -7.35 9.40
C ILE A 178 -46.59 -7.81 10.23
N LYS A 179 -46.49 -7.80 11.58
CA LYS A 179 -47.60 -8.17 12.46
C LYS A 179 -48.71 -7.13 12.52
N ASP A 180 -48.33 -5.86 12.47
CA ASP A 180 -49.27 -4.74 12.54
C ASP A 180 -50.06 -4.50 11.22
N LYS A 181 -49.65 -5.18 10.12
CA LYS A 181 -50.29 -5.16 8.82
C LYS A 181 -51.25 -6.34 8.56
N LYS A 182 -51.41 -7.23 9.52
CA LYS A 182 -52.36 -8.35 9.46
C LYS A 182 -53.51 -8.14 10.42
#